data_d120d860d97efe89bee47a6db5ef4fcf
#
_entry.id   d120d860d97efe89bee47a6db5ef4fcf
#
_cell.length_a   1.000
_cell.length_b   1.000
_cell.length_c   1.000
_cell.angle_alpha   90.00
_cell.angle_beta   90.00
_cell.angle_gamma   90.00
#
_symmetry.space_group_name_H-M   'P 1'
#
loop_
_entity.id
_entity.type
_entity.pdbx_description
1 polymer ?
#
loop_
_entity_poly.entity_id
_entity_poly.type
_entity_poly.pdbx_seq_one_letter_code
_entity_poly.pdbx_strand_id
1 'polypeptide(L)'
;MLELRHLRSLSAIADSRRLVDAAGRVHVTQSALSHQVRALEQHYGITLFQRTNAGLRFTPAGQRLLRLARDALATVADAERDLARLKGNAGGQLRIVLECHTCFDWLMPVMDEFRSHWPEVEVDLVAGFHSDPLQLLQTDKAELVIGSQRPRGRDWMTFPLFRFEILIVMPMEHRLRARRQIAASDLEGETLITYPVPEDRIDLIREVLRPARIRLKRRTAELTIAILQLVASRRGIAALPNWGVKNYVDLDYVLAKRIGAKGLWSDLYALAPRSLATKPYVAELAAIIRAKCASQLDRIELL
;
A
#
# COMPACT_ATOMS: atom_id res chain seq x y z
N MET A 1 30.86 2.70 18.22
CA MET A 1 30.76 1.32 17.66
C MET A 1 29.40 1.17 16.97
N LEU A 2 29.36 0.46 15.84
CA LEU A 2 28.11 0.22 15.09
C LEU A 2 27.21 -0.78 15.85
N GLU A 3 25.91 -0.46 15.97
CA GLU A 3 24.93 -1.26 16.68
C GLU A 3 23.66 -1.45 15.81
N LEU A 4 22.84 -2.45 16.09
CA LEU A 4 21.59 -2.71 15.35
C LEU A 4 20.65 -1.50 15.28
N ARG A 5 20.58 -0.71 16.35
CA ARG A 5 19.76 0.53 16.35
C ARG A 5 20.23 1.53 15.29
N HIS A 6 21.54 1.62 15.05
CA HIS A 6 22.10 2.48 14.00
C HIS A 6 21.74 1.96 12.61
N LEU A 7 21.76 0.64 12.41
CA LEU A 7 21.33 0.00 11.16
C LEU A 7 19.84 0.24 10.88
N ARG A 8 18.99 0.10 11.89
CA ARG A 8 17.55 0.43 11.79
C ARG A 8 17.34 1.90 11.44
N SER A 9 18.11 2.81 12.04
CA SER A 9 18.05 4.24 11.75
C SER A 9 18.44 4.55 10.30
N LEU A 10 19.52 3.94 9.79
CA LEU A 10 19.96 4.13 8.40
C LEU A 10 18.92 3.60 7.39
N SER A 11 18.35 2.43 7.64
CA SER A 11 17.27 1.89 6.81
C SER A 11 16.02 2.78 6.83
N ALA A 12 15.57 3.22 8.01
CA ALA A 12 14.41 4.10 8.12
C ALA A 12 14.61 5.44 7.39
N ILE A 13 15.84 6.00 7.42
CA ILE A 13 16.17 7.23 6.67
C ILE A 13 16.11 6.99 5.16
N ALA A 14 16.58 5.82 4.69
CA ALA A 14 16.56 5.48 3.27
C ALA A 14 15.11 5.35 2.74
N ASP A 15 14.22 4.82 3.57
CA ASP A 15 12.83 4.54 3.21
C ASP A 15 11.87 5.70 3.50
N SER A 16 12.40 6.86 3.90
CA SER A 16 11.61 8.03 4.28
C SER A 16 12.03 9.27 3.50
N ARG A 17 11.07 10.14 3.17
CA ARG A 17 11.36 11.43 2.51
C ARG A 17 11.90 12.48 3.48
N ARG A 18 11.55 12.40 4.77
CA ARG A 18 11.93 13.36 5.80
C ARG A 18 12.44 12.64 7.05
N LEU A 19 13.39 13.27 7.76
CA LEU A 19 13.93 12.73 9.02
C LEU A 19 12.88 12.54 10.12
N VAL A 20 11.83 13.34 10.13
CA VAL A 20 10.72 13.20 11.08
C VAL A 20 10.00 11.87 10.87
N ASP A 21 9.74 11.53 9.60
CA ASP A 21 9.07 10.28 9.21
C ASP A 21 9.94 9.06 9.56
N ALA A 22 11.26 9.17 9.31
CA ALA A 22 12.23 8.13 9.70
C ALA A 22 12.28 7.93 11.22
N ALA A 23 12.28 9.02 11.99
CA ALA A 23 12.31 8.98 13.44
C ALA A 23 11.07 8.29 14.03
N GLY A 24 9.89 8.58 13.47
CA GLY A 24 8.64 7.90 13.83
C GLY A 24 8.70 6.39 13.60
N ARG A 25 9.33 5.93 12.51
CA ARG A 25 9.48 4.49 12.19
C ARG A 25 10.36 3.72 13.17
N VAL A 26 11.36 4.37 13.74
CA VAL A 26 12.27 3.75 14.73
C VAL A 26 11.93 4.16 16.17
N HIS A 27 10.75 4.76 16.38
CA HIS A 27 10.22 5.16 17.68
C HIS A 27 11.16 6.05 18.51
N VAL A 28 11.82 7.01 17.83
CA VAL A 28 12.66 8.02 18.49
C VAL A 28 12.27 9.44 18.07
N THR A 29 12.79 10.45 18.75
CA THR A 29 12.63 11.84 18.31
C THR A 29 13.55 12.14 17.12
N GLN A 30 13.20 13.11 16.29
CA GLN A 30 14.06 13.57 15.18
C GLN A 30 15.44 14.00 15.68
N SER A 31 15.52 14.65 16.85
CA SER A 31 16.80 15.08 17.43
C SER A 31 17.64 13.89 17.86
N ALA A 32 17.04 12.85 18.45
CA ALA A 32 17.73 11.61 18.81
C ALA A 32 18.27 10.88 17.57
N LEU A 33 17.46 10.77 16.50
CA LEU A 33 17.88 10.18 15.23
C LEU A 33 19.06 10.96 14.63
N SER A 34 18.97 12.29 14.59
CA SER A 34 20.06 13.15 14.12
C SER A 34 21.32 13.01 14.95
N HIS A 35 21.19 12.85 16.26
CA HIS A 35 22.33 12.63 17.17
C HIS A 35 23.00 11.27 16.91
N GLN A 36 22.21 10.20 16.71
CA GLN A 36 22.74 8.87 16.35
C GLN A 36 23.56 8.91 15.05
N VAL A 37 23.06 9.59 14.04
CA VAL A 37 23.78 9.75 12.76
C VAL A 37 25.09 10.50 12.95
N ARG A 38 25.07 11.63 13.66
CA ARG A 38 26.30 12.40 13.94
C ARG A 38 27.33 11.61 14.76
N ALA A 39 26.86 10.83 15.73
CA ALA A 39 27.76 9.98 16.52
C ALA A 39 28.46 8.92 15.66
N LEU A 40 27.75 8.33 14.68
CA LEU A 40 28.38 7.44 13.71
C LEU A 40 29.40 8.15 12.80
N GLU A 41 29.05 9.33 12.29
CA GLU A 41 29.94 10.14 11.45
C GLU A 41 31.20 10.54 12.21
N GLN A 42 31.07 10.95 13.46
CA GLN A 42 32.18 11.25 14.34
C GLN A 42 33.08 10.03 14.64
N HIS A 43 32.44 8.88 14.93
CA HIS A 43 33.14 7.64 15.24
C HIS A 43 34.02 7.16 14.08
N TYR A 44 33.53 7.27 12.84
CA TYR A 44 34.23 6.83 11.64
C TYR A 44 35.03 7.96 10.96
N GLY A 45 34.89 9.22 11.38
CA GLY A 45 35.53 10.37 10.75
C GLY A 45 35.06 10.63 9.32
N ILE A 46 33.87 10.12 8.93
CA ILE A 46 33.35 10.17 7.56
C ILE A 46 31.88 10.62 7.58
N THR A 47 31.50 11.54 6.69
CA THR A 47 30.13 11.94 6.50
C THR A 47 29.34 10.84 5.78
N LEU A 48 28.17 10.51 6.32
CA LEU A 48 27.26 9.49 5.78
C LEU A 48 26.15 10.11 4.93
N PHE A 49 25.85 11.39 5.16
CA PHE A 49 24.79 12.13 4.47
C PHE A 49 25.28 13.47 3.98
N GLN A 50 24.72 13.90 2.84
CA GLN A 50 24.85 15.25 2.30
C GLN A 50 23.47 15.91 2.25
N ARG A 51 23.41 17.19 2.64
CA ARG A 51 22.22 18.00 2.45
C ARG A 51 22.15 18.48 1.01
N THR A 52 21.04 18.26 0.35
CA THR A 52 20.75 18.77 -0.99
C THR A 52 19.45 19.58 -0.96
N ASN A 53 19.17 20.33 -2.01
CA ASN A 53 17.89 21.06 -2.14
C ASN A 53 16.67 20.13 -2.12
N ALA A 54 16.86 18.84 -2.41
CA ALA A 54 15.82 17.81 -2.40
C ALA A 54 15.75 17.01 -1.06
N GLY A 55 16.57 17.37 -0.05
CA GLY A 55 16.62 16.68 1.23
C GLY A 55 17.98 16.01 1.52
N LEU A 56 17.97 14.96 2.33
CA LEU A 56 19.16 14.19 2.70
C LEU A 56 19.47 13.12 1.63
N ARG A 57 20.74 13.08 1.21
CA ARG A 57 21.26 12.06 0.29
C ARG A 57 22.42 11.31 0.93
N PHE A 58 22.46 10.00 0.78
CA PHE A 58 23.58 9.18 1.23
C PHE A 58 24.85 9.45 0.43
N THR A 59 25.96 9.59 1.13
CA THR A 59 27.30 9.57 0.53
C THR A 59 27.68 8.13 0.10
N PRO A 60 28.78 7.91 -0.63
CA PRO A 60 29.26 6.55 -0.91
C PRO A 60 29.49 5.72 0.38
N ALA A 61 30.00 6.35 1.45
CA ALA A 61 30.16 5.72 2.77
C ALA A 61 28.79 5.38 3.40
N GLY A 62 27.84 6.32 3.35
CA GLY A 62 26.49 6.08 3.81
C GLY A 62 25.78 4.95 3.04
N GLN A 63 25.95 4.88 1.72
CA GLN A 63 25.42 3.78 0.91
C GLN A 63 26.06 2.43 1.26
N ARG A 64 27.35 2.42 1.60
CA ARG A 64 28.02 1.19 2.06
C ARG A 64 27.43 0.68 3.36
N LEU A 65 27.18 1.59 4.34
CA LEU A 65 26.55 1.23 5.61
C LEU A 65 25.07 0.88 5.42
N LEU A 66 24.36 1.49 4.49
CA LEU A 66 22.97 1.13 4.17
C LEU A 66 22.87 -0.30 3.61
N ARG A 67 23.77 -0.70 2.73
CA ARG A 67 23.82 -2.11 2.26
C ARG A 67 24.05 -3.06 3.43
N LEU A 68 25.06 -2.78 4.27
CA LEU A 68 25.28 -3.58 5.48
C LEU A 68 24.05 -3.61 6.39
N ALA A 69 23.35 -2.47 6.54
CA ALA A 69 22.13 -2.40 7.36
C ALA A 69 21.04 -3.34 6.83
N ARG A 70 20.80 -3.35 5.54
CA ARG A 70 19.82 -4.25 4.91
C ARG A 70 20.18 -5.72 5.09
N ASP A 71 21.43 -6.07 4.80
CA ASP A 71 21.91 -7.46 4.92
C ASP A 71 21.86 -7.95 6.39
N ALA A 72 22.37 -7.14 7.32
CA ALA A 72 22.37 -7.51 8.73
C ALA A 72 20.95 -7.57 9.35
N LEU A 73 20.07 -6.63 9.00
CA LEU A 73 18.69 -6.65 9.50
C LEU A 73 17.90 -7.82 8.91
N ALA A 74 18.14 -8.22 7.67
CA ALA A 74 17.58 -9.43 7.09
C ALA A 74 18.02 -10.68 7.86
N THR A 75 19.34 -10.81 8.14
CA THR A 75 19.87 -11.94 8.93
C THR A 75 19.29 -12.00 10.35
N VAL A 76 19.08 -10.84 10.99
CA VAL A 76 18.43 -10.79 12.31
C VAL A 76 16.98 -11.25 12.22
N ALA A 77 16.24 -10.78 11.20
CA ALA A 77 14.86 -11.21 10.97
C ALA A 77 14.76 -12.72 10.70
N ASP A 78 15.71 -13.30 9.94
CA ASP A 78 15.78 -14.75 9.71
C ASP A 78 15.93 -15.50 11.04
N ALA A 79 16.88 -15.07 11.89
CA ALA A 79 17.08 -15.71 13.19
C ALA A 79 15.87 -15.56 14.13
N GLU A 80 15.19 -14.41 14.11
CA GLU A 80 13.95 -14.21 14.89
C GLU A 80 12.83 -15.13 14.40
N ARG A 81 12.72 -15.36 13.07
CA ARG A 81 11.79 -16.34 12.49
C ARG A 81 12.11 -17.76 12.95
N ASP A 82 13.38 -18.18 12.90
CA ASP A 82 13.79 -19.50 13.33
C ASP A 82 13.48 -19.74 14.82
N LEU A 83 13.69 -18.73 15.65
CA LEU A 83 13.31 -18.81 17.08
C LEU A 83 11.79 -18.90 17.26
N ALA A 84 11.00 -18.20 16.44
CA ALA A 84 9.54 -18.31 16.46
C ALA A 84 9.06 -19.73 16.07
N ARG A 85 9.72 -20.34 15.07
CA ARG A 85 9.46 -21.75 14.66
C ARG A 85 9.75 -22.71 15.79
N LEU A 86 10.90 -22.59 16.45
CA LEU A 86 11.28 -23.42 17.58
C LEU A 86 10.28 -23.34 18.76
N LYS A 87 9.60 -22.21 18.92
CA LYS A 87 8.53 -22.03 19.92
C LYS A 87 7.20 -22.66 19.52
N GLY A 88 7.10 -23.30 18.35
CA GLY A 88 5.84 -23.84 17.82
C GLY A 88 4.79 -22.77 17.43
N ASN A 89 5.21 -21.52 17.30
CA ASN A 89 4.34 -20.38 16.98
C ASN A 89 4.33 -20.03 15.49
N ALA A 90 5.06 -20.76 14.67
CA ALA A 90 5.32 -20.42 13.28
C ALA A 90 4.25 -20.95 12.31
N GLY A 91 3.64 -22.09 12.59
CA GLY A 91 2.62 -22.69 11.71
C GLY A 91 1.26 -21.99 11.82
N GLY A 92 0.51 -21.98 10.72
CA GLY A 92 -0.84 -21.44 10.67
C GLY A 92 -1.41 -21.45 9.27
N GLN A 93 -2.67 -21.04 9.18
CA GLN A 93 -3.36 -20.75 7.94
C GLN A 93 -3.62 -19.25 7.86
N LEU A 94 -3.44 -18.67 6.70
CA LEU A 94 -3.66 -17.25 6.43
C LEU A 94 -4.50 -17.09 5.15
N ARG A 95 -5.82 -17.12 5.31
CA ARG A 95 -6.76 -16.86 4.23
C ARG A 95 -6.92 -15.36 4.07
N ILE A 96 -6.43 -14.83 2.96
CA ILE A 96 -6.41 -13.40 2.64
C ILE A 96 -7.61 -13.06 1.77
N VAL A 97 -8.38 -12.08 2.18
CA VAL A 97 -9.45 -11.48 1.39
C VAL A 97 -9.02 -10.11 0.87
N LEU A 98 -9.31 -9.83 -0.38
CA LEU A 98 -9.03 -8.54 -1.03
C LEU A 98 -10.32 -7.78 -1.28
N GLU A 99 -10.35 -6.51 -0.90
CA GLU A 99 -11.46 -5.62 -1.25
C GLU A 99 -11.51 -5.32 -2.76
N CYS A 100 -10.35 -5.35 -3.41
CA CYS A 100 -10.20 -5.03 -4.83
C CYS A 100 -9.37 -6.09 -5.56
N HIS A 101 -9.91 -6.60 -6.68
CA HIS A 101 -9.23 -7.61 -7.50
C HIS A 101 -7.95 -7.12 -8.17
N THR A 102 -7.73 -5.80 -8.31
CA THR A 102 -6.49 -5.25 -8.86
C THR A 102 -5.28 -5.45 -7.95
N CYS A 103 -5.50 -5.85 -6.70
CA CYS A 103 -4.40 -6.15 -5.77
C CYS A 103 -3.62 -7.41 -6.15
N PHE A 104 -4.16 -8.30 -6.98
CA PHE A 104 -3.48 -9.55 -7.36
C PHE A 104 -2.12 -9.30 -8.02
N ASP A 105 -2.00 -8.29 -8.88
CA ASP A 105 -0.78 -8.03 -9.65
C ASP A 105 0.44 -7.82 -8.75
N TRP A 106 0.28 -7.09 -7.65
CA TRP A 106 1.37 -6.85 -6.71
C TRP A 106 1.40 -7.86 -5.53
N LEU A 107 0.28 -8.51 -5.22
CA LEU A 107 0.20 -9.44 -4.11
C LEU A 107 0.85 -10.79 -4.44
N MET A 108 0.78 -11.27 -5.67
CA MET A 108 1.39 -12.54 -6.06
C MET A 108 2.90 -12.61 -5.75
N PRO A 109 3.73 -11.65 -6.19
CA PRO A 109 5.16 -11.64 -5.82
C PRO A 109 5.41 -11.44 -4.32
N VAL A 110 4.49 -10.81 -3.58
CA VAL A 110 4.54 -10.73 -2.12
C VAL A 110 4.32 -12.10 -1.49
N MET A 111 3.33 -12.86 -1.98
CA MET A 111 3.05 -14.21 -1.47
C MET A 111 4.21 -15.17 -1.74
N ASP A 112 4.88 -15.05 -2.88
CA ASP A 112 6.06 -15.87 -3.21
C ASP A 112 7.22 -15.59 -2.23
N GLU A 113 7.51 -14.32 -1.94
CA GLU A 113 8.51 -13.95 -0.94
C GLU A 113 8.10 -14.41 0.46
N PHE A 114 6.83 -14.21 0.82
CA PHE A 114 6.32 -14.65 2.12
C PHE A 114 6.44 -16.17 2.31
N ARG A 115 6.09 -16.98 1.32
CA ARG A 115 6.23 -18.44 1.37
C ARG A 115 7.69 -18.89 1.56
N SER A 116 8.65 -18.17 0.99
CA SER A 116 10.07 -18.47 1.21
C SER A 116 10.52 -18.22 2.65
N HIS A 117 9.90 -17.24 3.33
CA HIS A 117 10.19 -16.90 4.72
C HIS A 117 9.40 -17.77 5.72
N TRP A 118 8.18 -18.16 5.36
CA TRP A 118 7.23 -18.89 6.22
C TRP A 118 6.62 -20.09 5.49
N PRO A 119 7.44 -21.12 5.11
CA PRO A 119 6.94 -22.27 4.38
C PRO A 119 5.94 -23.10 5.18
N GLU A 120 5.91 -22.96 6.51
CA GLU A 120 4.98 -23.62 7.42
C GLU A 120 3.64 -22.89 7.59
N VAL A 121 3.48 -21.69 7.00
CA VAL A 121 2.23 -20.94 6.98
C VAL A 121 1.56 -21.13 5.63
N GLU A 122 0.41 -21.79 5.65
CA GLU A 122 -0.41 -21.96 4.46
C GLU A 122 -1.10 -20.64 4.12
N VAL A 123 -0.86 -20.12 2.92
CA VAL A 123 -1.44 -18.84 2.45
C VAL A 123 -2.38 -19.10 1.30
N ASP A 124 -3.66 -18.76 1.51
CA ASP A 124 -4.72 -18.88 0.53
C ASP A 124 -5.40 -17.54 0.25
N LEU A 125 -5.92 -17.38 -0.95
CA LEU A 125 -6.76 -16.26 -1.31
C LEU A 125 -8.23 -16.67 -1.28
N VAL A 126 -9.03 -15.91 -0.54
CA VAL A 126 -10.49 -16.14 -0.52
C VAL A 126 -11.07 -15.68 -1.85
N ALA A 127 -11.63 -16.64 -2.59
CA ALA A 127 -12.18 -16.40 -3.92
C ALA A 127 -13.50 -15.60 -3.89
N GLY A 128 -13.74 -14.85 -4.96
CA GLY A 128 -14.99 -14.11 -5.19
C GLY A 128 -14.93 -12.65 -4.76
N PHE A 129 -15.98 -11.93 -5.15
CA PHE A 129 -16.20 -10.55 -4.73
C PHE A 129 -16.96 -10.53 -3.39
N HIS A 130 -16.44 -9.77 -2.44
CA HIS A 130 -17.06 -9.61 -1.12
C HIS A 130 -17.36 -8.13 -0.88
N SER A 131 -18.65 -7.80 -0.85
CA SER A 131 -19.12 -6.43 -0.58
C SER A 131 -18.79 -5.98 0.85
N ASP A 132 -18.60 -6.90 1.78
CA ASP A 132 -18.17 -6.67 3.16
C ASP A 132 -17.07 -7.65 3.59
N PRO A 133 -15.80 -7.39 3.24
CA PRO A 133 -14.69 -8.26 3.59
C PRO A 133 -14.50 -8.43 5.10
N LEU A 134 -14.89 -7.42 5.91
CA LEU A 134 -14.75 -7.49 7.37
C LEU A 134 -15.64 -8.56 8.00
N GLN A 135 -16.79 -8.84 7.41
CA GLN A 135 -17.66 -9.91 7.87
C GLN A 135 -16.97 -11.28 7.80
N LEU A 136 -16.06 -11.49 6.85
CA LEU A 136 -15.32 -12.74 6.71
C LEU A 136 -14.34 -12.96 7.87
N LEU A 137 -13.73 -11.89 8.41
CA LEU A 137 -12.94 -11.98 9.64
C LEU A 137 -13.80 -12.33 10.85
N GLN A 138 -15.01 -11.74 10.95
CA GLN A 138 -15.93 -11.97 12.07
C GLN A 138 -16.51 -13.38 12.09
N THR A 139 -16.56 -14.02 10.94
CA THR A 139 -17.11 -15.39 10.78
C THR A 139 -16.05 -16.46 10.57
N ASP A 140 -14.77 -16.14 10.88
CA ASP A 140 -13.62 -17.04 10.76
C ASP A 140 -13.46 -17.68 9.36
N LYS A 141 -13.90 -16.95 8.32
CA LYS A 141 -13.75 -17.34 6.91
C LYS A 141 -12.50 -16.76 6.26
N ALA A 142 -11.86 -15.80 6.91
CA ALA A 142 -10.59 -15.21 6.54
C ALA A 142 -9.80 -14.84 7.80
N GLU A 143 -8.50 -14.80 7.69
CA GLU A 143 -7.56 -14.36 8.73
C GLU A 143 -7.04 -12.94 8.50
N LEU A 144 -7.01 -12.51 7.23
CA LEU A 144 -6.50 -11.18 6.87
C LEU A 144 -7.41 -10.55 5.80
N VAL A 145 -7.71 -9.26 5.97
CA VAL A 145 -8.34 -8.43 4.95
C VAL A 145 -7.35 -7.37 4.48
N ILE A 146 -7.21 -7.23 3.17
CA ILE A 146 -6.51 -6.10 2.55
C ILE A 146 -7.57 -5.20 1.91
N GLY A 147 -7.71 -3.99 2.44
CA GLY A 147 -8.76 -3.06 2.03
C GLY A 147 -8.54 -1.63 2.52
N SER A 148 -9.43 -0.76 2.09
CA SER A 148 -9.39 0.69 2.39
C SER A 148 -10.09 1.04 3.72
N GLN A 149 -10.85 0.13 4.29
CA GLN A 149 -11.60 0.37 5.51
C GLN A 149 -10.75 0.16 6.76
N ARG A 150 -10.93 1.08 7.72
CA ARG A 150 -10.34 0.99 9.05
C ARG A 150 -11.46 0.86 10.09
N PRO A 151 -11.83 -0.37 10.50
CA PRO A 151 -12.89 -0.57 11.47
C PRO A 151 -12.51 0.06 12.81
N ARG A 152 -13.51 0.60 13.51
CA ARG A 152 -13.36 1.06 14.89
C ARG A 152 -13.54 -0.14 15.83
N GLY A 153 -12.70 -0.24 16.86
CA GLY A 153 -12.81 -1.30 17.88
C GLY A 153 -11.45 -1.80 18.35
N ARG A 154 -11.45 -2.57 19.43
CA ARG A 154 -10.24 -3.14 20.04
C ARG A 154 -9.94 -4.57 19.56
N ASP A 155 -10.85 -5.19 18.83
CA ASP A 155 -10.75 -6.59 18.42
C ASP A 155 -9.83 -6.79 17.20
N TRP A 156 -9.55 -5.69 16.50
CA TRP A 156 -8.78 -5.69 15.27
C TRP A 156 -7.45 -4.98 15.43
N MET A 157 -6.44 -5.47 14.74
CA MET A 157 -5.20 -4.77 14.50
C MET A 157 -5.14 -4.35 13.03
N THR A 158 -4.73 -3.12 12.82
CA THR A 158 -4.59 -2.51 11.50
C THR A 158 -3.12 -2.27 11.23
N PHE A 159 -2.61 -2.82 10.14
CA PHE A 159 -1.28 -2.58 9.63
C PHE A 159 -1.40 -1.58 8.47
N PRO A 160 -0.92 -0.34 8.62
CA PRO A 160 -0.92 0.62 7.53
C PRO A 160 0.05 0.16 6.43
N LEU A 161 -0.43 0.11 5.19
CA LEU A 161 0.36 -0.32 4.04
C LEU A 161 0.86 0.90 3.26
N PHE A 162 0.01 1.47 2.45
CA PHE A 162 0.36 2.64 1.64
C PHE A 162 -0.89 3.41 1.21
N ARG A 163 -0.69 4.67 0.86
CA ARG A 163 -1.66 5.54 0.21
C ARG A 163 -1.47 5.48 -1.30
N PHE A 164 -2.55 5.58 -2.06
CA PHE A 164 -2.55 5.48 -3.51
C PHE A 164 -3.49 6.48 -4.17
N GLU A 165 -3.19 6.83 -5.42
CA GLU A 165 -4.03 7.73 -6.19
C GLU A 165 -5.14 6.96 -6.93
N ILE A 166 -6.37 7.48 -6.86
CA ILE A 166 -7.52 7.02 -7.64
C ILE A 166 -7.63 7.91 -8.88
N LEU A 167 -7.76 7.28 -10.04
CA LEU A 167 -7.86 7.96 -11.34
C LEU A 167 -9.24 7.79 -11.94
N ILE A 168 -9.73 8.79 -12.68
CA ILE A 168 -10.86 8.63 -13.59
C ILE A 168 -10.38 7.90 -14.82
N VAL A 169 -11.06 6.80 -15.13
CA VAL A 169 -10.82 5.96 -16.30
C VAL A 169 -11.96 6.19 -17.30
N MET A 170 -11.59 6.45 -18.55
CA MET A 170 -12.53 6.80 -19.61
C MET A 170 -12.11 6.20 -20.96
N PRO A 171 -13.01 6.10 -21.97
CA PRO A 171 -12.65 5.65 -23.32
C PRO A 171 -11.61 6.57 -23.98
N MET A 172 -10.83 6.06 -24.91
CA MET A 172 -9.79 6.80 -25.66
C MET A 172 -10.33 8.07 -26.33
N GLU A 173 -11.55 8.04 -26.84
CA GLU A 173 -12.19 9.16 -27.56
C GLU A 173 -13.13 9.97 -26.68
N HIS A 174 -12.92 9.95 -25.36
CA HIS A 174 -13.80 10.68 -24.45
C HIS A 174 -13.65 12.20 -24.61
N ARG A 175 -14.75 12.98 -24.43
CA ARG A 175 -14.75 14.45 -24.50
C ARG A 175 -13.74 15.11 -23.57
N LEU A 176 -13.40 14.46 -22.44
CA LEU A 176 -12.46 14.96 -21.44
C LEU A 176 -11.00 14.55 -21.71
N ARG A 177 -10.70 13.88 -22.83
CA ARG A 177 -9.35 13.37 -23.14
C ARG A 177 -8.26 14.45 -23.10
N ALA A 178 -8.59 15.66 -23.54
CA ALA A 178 -7.66 16.79 -23.58
C ALA A 178 -7.44 17.45 -22.20
N ARG A 179 -8.25 17.14 -21.21
CA ARG A 179 -8.09 17.67 -19.85
C ARG A 179 -6.86 17.09 -19.18
N ARG A 180 -6.09 17.92 -18.51
CA ARG A 180 -4.94 17.47 -17.68
C ARG A 180 -5.41 16.82 -16.37
N GLN A 181 -6.52 17.31 -15.83
CA GLN A 181 -7.18 16.82 -14.60
C GLN A 181 -8.68 16.98 -14.75
N ILE A 182 -9.44 16.18 -14.02
CA ILE A 182 -10.90 16.13 -14.06
C ILE A 182 -11.46 16.79 -12.81
N ALA A 183 -12.26 17.84 -12.98
CA ALA A 183 -13.03 18.44 -11.89
C ALA A 183 -14.35 17.70 -11.68
N ALA A 184 -14.96 17.87 -10.50
CA ALA A 184 -16.27 17.25 -10.21
C ALA A 184 -17.34 17.64 -11.25
N SER A 185 -17.40 18.94 -11.66
CA SER A 185 -18.33 19.45 -12.65
C SER A 185 -18.13 18.85 -14.05
N ASP A 186 -16.92 18.42 -14.41
CA ASP A 186 -16.67 17.77 -15.69
C ASP A 186 -17.37 16.40 -15.80
N LEU A 187 -17.75 15.80 -14.67
CA LEU A 187 -18.36 14.48 -14.59
C LEU A 187 -19.90 14.52 -14.72
N GLU A 188 -20.53 15.69 -14.72
CA GLU A 188 -21.98 15.80 -14.85
C GLU A 188 -22.48 15.12 -16.12
N GLY A 189 -23.57 14.36 -15.98
CA GLY A 189 -24.18 13.59 -17.06
C GLY A 189 -23.52 12.24 -17.38
N GLU A 190 -22.35 11.95 -16.80
CA GLU A 190 -21.67 10.66 -17.01
C GLU A 190 -22.39 9.51 -16.26
N THR A 191 -22.15 8.28 -16.74
CA THR A 191 -22.51 7.08 -16.00
C THR A 191 -21.27 6.55 -15.28
N LEU A 192 -21.34 6.42 -13.97
CA LEU A 192 -20.23 5.89 -13.16
C LEU A 192 -20.35 4.37 -13.04
N ILE A 193 -19.35 3.65 -13.50
CA ILE A 193 -19.24 2.19 -13.38
C ILE A 193 -18.38 1.88 -12.15
N THR A 194 -18.91 1.08 -11.21
CA THR A 194 -18.26 0.79 -9.94
C THR A 194 -18.41 -0.68 -9.56
N TYR A 195 -17.68 -1.10 -8.54
CA TYR A 195 -18.02 -2.33 -7.83
C TYR A 195 -19.40 -2.22 -7.16
N PRO A 196 -20.12 -3.34 -6.92
CA PRO A 196 -21.42 -3.35 -6.26
C PRO A 196 -21.30 -3.17 -4.72
N VAL A 197 -20.68 -2.08 -4.29
CA VAL A 197 -20.51 -1.69 -2.89
C VAL A 197 -21.40 -0.49 -2.57
N PRO A 198 -21.74 -0.21 -1.30
CA PRO A 198 -22.43 1.01 -0.90
C PRO A 198 -21.70 2.28 -1.36
N GLU A 199 -22.45 3.35 -1.64
CA GLU A 199 -21.89 4.61 -2.17
C GLU A 199 -20.90 5.30 -1.23
N ASP A 200 -21.06 5.14 0.06
CA ASP A 200 -20.16 5.66 1.09
C ASP A 200 -18.80 4.97 1.12
N ARG A 201 -18.67 3.81 0.49
CA ARG A 201 -17.40 3.10 0.28
C ARG A 201 -16.68 3.50 -1.01
N ILE A 202 -17.27 4.34 -1.84
CA ILE A 202 -16.69 4.81 -3.10
C ILE A 202 -16.10 6.20 -2.88
N ASP A 203 -14.77 6.29 -2.84
CA ASP A 203 -14.06 7.54 -2.53
C ASP A 203 -14.46 8.69 -3.46
N LEU A 204 -14.62 8.44 -4.77
CA LEU A 204 -15.08 9.46 -5.71
C LEU A 204 -16.44 10.04 -5.31
N ILE A 205 -17.36 9.20 -4.89
CA ILE A 205 -18.70 9.66 -4.47
C ILE A 205 -18.59 10.41 -3.14
N ARG A 206 -17.89 9.84 -2.16
CA ARG A 206 -17.80 10.38 -0.80
C ARG A 206 -17.05 11.72 -0.76
N GLU A 207 -15.89 11.80 -1.42
CA GLU A 207 -14.95 12.90 -1.25
C GLU A 207 -15.07 13.98 -2.36
N VAL A 208 -15.66 13.64 -3.51
CA VAL A 208 -15.69 14.55 -4.67
C VAL A 208 -17.11 14.89 -5.09
N LEU A 209 -17.92 13.90 -5.42
CA LEU A 209 -19.24 14.13 -6.00
C LEU A 209 -20.25 14.65 -4.97
N ARG A 210 -20.30 14.05 -3.79
CA ARG A 210 -21.22 14.43 -2.71
C ARG A 210 -20.97 15.87 -2.22
N PRO A 211 -19.74 16.31 -1.93
CA PRO A 211 -19.45 17.70 -1.58
C PRO A 211 -19.81 18.68 -2.70
N ALA A 212 -19.62 18.29 -3.97
CA ALA A 212 -20.00 19.09 -5.13
C ALA A 212 -21.51 19.04 -5.47
N ARG A 213 -22.31 18.25 -4.73
CA ARG A 213 -23.74 18.01 -4.96
C ARG A 213 -24.06 17.42 -6.33
N ILE A 214 -23.14 16.66 -6.92
CA ILE A 214 -23.30 16.00 -8.20
C ILE A 214 -23.74 14.57 -7.98
N ARG A 215 -24.77 14.15 -8.73
CA ARG A 215 -25.25 12.76 -8.75
C ARG A 215 -25.07 12.20 -10.15
N LEU A 216 -24.45 11.02 -10.24
CA LEU A 216 -24.26 10.29 -11.49
C LEU A 216 -25.19 9.08 -11.55
N LYS A 217 -25.56 8.71 -12.77
CA LYS A 217 -26.14 7.36 -12.99
C LYS A 217 -25.07 6.35 -12.63
N ARG A 218 -25.45 5.29 -11.93
CA ARG A 218 -24.52 4.25 -11.50
C ARG A 218 -24.84 2.93 -12.17
N ARG A 219 -23.80 2.24 -12.61
CA ARG A 219 -23.80 0.86 -13.09
C ARG A 219 -22.75 0.07 -12.31
N THR A 220 -23.02 -1.21 -12.03
CA THR A 220 -22.09 -2.05 -11.26
C THR A 220 -21.55 -3.22 -12.06
N ALA A 221 -20.30 -3.60 -11.77
CA ALA A 221 -19.67 -4.83 -12.19
C ALA A 221 -18.71 -5.31 -11.10
N GLU A 222 -18.61 -6.63 -10.90
CA GLU A 222 -17.84 -7.22 -9.79
C GLU A 222 -16.33 -7.29 -10.08
N LEU A 223 -15.95 -7.41 -11.35
CA LEU A 223 -14.56 -7.58 -11.78
C LEU A 223 -14.01 -6.30 -12.41
N THR A 224 -12.79 -5.93 -12.04
CA THR A 224 -12.09 -4.78 -12.64
C THR A 224 -12.02 -4.89 -14.16
N ILE A 225 -11.72 -6.07 -14.68
CA ILE A 225 -11.65 -6.29 -16.13
C ILE A 225 -13.00 -6.02 -16.81
N ALA A 226 -14.13 -6.37 -16.17
CA ALA A 226 -15.46 -6.08 -16.68
C ALA A 226 -15.77 -4.58 -16.63
N ILE A 227 -15.34 -3.88 -15.56
CA ILE A 227 -15.45 -2.41 -15.47
C ILE A 227 -14.68 -1.76 -16.62
N LEU A 228 -13.42 -2.14 -16.84
CA LEU A 228 -12.57 -1.60 -17.90
C LEU A 228 -13.13 -1.87 -19.31
N GLN A 229 -13.68 -3.06 -19.54
CA GLN A 229 -14.34 -3.41 -20.79
C GLN A 229 -15.58 -2.54 -21.05
N LEU A 230 -16.40 -2.30 -20.01
CA LEU A 230 -17.56 -1.40 -20.10
C LEU A 230 -17.13 0.04 -20.39
N VAL A 231 -16.06 0.52 -19.77
CA VAL A 231 -15.48 1.84 -20.03
C VAL A 231 -15.00 1.93 -21.47
N ALA A 232 -14.18 0.99 -21.93
CA ALA A 232 -13.67 0.97 -23.30
C ALA A 232 -14.82 0.93 -24.35
N SER A 233 -15.92 0.24 -24.02
CA SER A 233 -17.15 0.19 -24.83
C SER A 233 -18.04 1.43 -24.71
N ARG A 234 -17.57 2.53 -24.14
CA ARG A 234 -18.27 3.82 -24.00
C ARG A 234 -19.57 3.72 -23.21
N ARG A 235 -19.64 2.79 -22.22
CA ARG A 235 -20.84 2.60 -21.37
C ARG A 235 -20.80 3.46 -20.09
N GLY A 236 -19.72 4.22 -19.90
CA GLY A 236 -19.51 5.12 -18.79
C GLY A 236 -18.03 5.33 -18.48
N ILE A 237 -17.77 5.89 -17.33
CA ILE A 237 -16.46 6.12 -16.74
C ILE A 237 -16.32 5.32 -15.46
N ALA A 238 -15.09 5.13 -14.98
CA ALA A 238 -14.83 4.50 -13.67
C ALA A 238 -13.83 5.31 -12.85
N ALA A 239 -13.78 5.05 -11.54
CA ALA A 239 -12.74 5.54 -10.65
C ALA A 239 -12.03 4.33 -10.05
N LEU A 240 -10.74 4.16 -10.38
CA LEU A 240 -9.96 2.96 -10.07
C LEU A 240 -8.56 3.33 -9.57
N PRO A 241 -7.93 2.46 -8.76
CA PRO A 241 -6.54 2.62 -8.34
C PRO A 241 -5.59 2.74 -9.54
N ASN A 242 -4.58 3.59 -9.41
CA ASN A 242 -3.60 3.85 -10.46
C ASN A 242 -2.89 2.58 -10.96
N TRP A 243 -2.50 1.65 -10.06
CA TRP A 243 -1.87 0.38 -10.47
C TRP A 243 -2.81 -0.53 -11.25
N GLY A 244 -4.11 -0.57 -10.87
CA GLY A 244 -5.09 -1.46 -11.48
C GLY A 244 -5.46 -1.08 -12.91
N VAL A 245 -5.03 0.09 -13.39
CA VAL A 245 -5.33 0.58 -14.73
C VAL A 245 -4.08 0.78 -15.59
N LYS A 246 -2.88 0.75 -14.98
CA LYS A 246 -1.63 1.06 -15.68
C LYS A 246 -1.45 0.27 -16.97
N ASN A 247 -1.54 -1.05 -16.91
CA ASN A 247 -1.36 -1.93 -18.07
C ASN A 247 -2.34 -1.63 -19.22
N TYR A 248 -3.59 -1.25 -18.88
CA TYR A 248 -4.62 -0.91 -19.86
C TYR A 248 -4.43 0.47 -20.47
N VAL A 249 -3.84 1.39 -19.71
CA VAL A 249 -3.44 2.72 -20.22
C VAL A 249 -2.22 2.59 -21.13
N ASP A 250 -1.23 1.80 -20.74
CA ASP A 250 -0.02 1.57 -21.52
C ASP A 250 -0.31 0.86 -22.86
N LEU A 251 -1.42 0.11 -22.94
CA LEU A 251 -1.93 -0.56 -24.15
C LEU A 251 -2.95 0.30 -24.95
N ASP A 252 -3.14 1.57 -24.60
CA ASP A 252 -4.13 2.46 -25.22
C ASP A 252 -5.57 1.90 -25.21
N TYR A 253 -5.90 1.05 -24.24
CA TYR A 253 -7.23 0.47 -24.11
C TYR A 253 -8.22 1.45 -23.46
N VAL A 254 -7.73 2.24 -22.53
CA VAL A 254 -8.47 3.31 -21.83
C VAL A 254 -7.55 4.48 -21.52
N LEU A 255 -8.15 5.65 -21.26
CA LEU A 255 -7.45 6.82 -20.71
C LEU A 255 -7.65 6.89 -19.20
N ALA A 256 -6.62 7.29 -18.48
CA ALA A 256 -6.71 7.61 -17.07
C ALA A 256 -6.29 9.06 -16.79
N LYS A 257 -7.06 9.76 -15.97
CA LYS A 257 -6.84 11.16 -15.62
C LYS A 257 -6.97 11.36 -14.11
N ARG A 258 -6.16 12.26 -13.61
CA ARG A 258 -6.16 12.70 -12.22
C ARG A 258 -7.47 13.44 -11.87
N ILE A 259 -7.93 13.29 -10.63
CA ILE A 259 -9.12 13.96 -10.10
C ILE A 259 -8.69 15.20 -9.31
N GLY A 260 -9.05 16.37 -9.80
CA GLY A 260 -8.70 17.64 -9.18
C GLY A 260 -7.19 17.92 -9.13
N ALA A 261 -6.81 19.09 -8.66
CA ALA A 261 -5.40 19.52 -8.60
C ALA A 261 -4.56 18.72 -7.61
N LYS A 262 -5.17 18.27 -6.50
CA LYS A 262 -4.48 17.51 -5.44
C LYS A 262 -4.51 15.99 -5.65
N GLY A 263 -5.28 15.50 -6.62
CA GLY A 263 -5.57 14.07 -6.77
C GLY A 263 -6.60 13.59 -5.76
N LEU A 264 -7.21 12.45 -6.04
CA LEU A 264 -8.03 11.69 -5.08
C LEU A 264 -7.19 10.54 -4.56
N TRP A 265 -7.02 10.48 -3.24
CA TRP A 265 -6.15 9.52 -2.59
C TRP A 265 -6.96 8.64 -1.64
N SER A 266 -6.60 7.37 -1.58
CA SER A 266 -7.15 6.41 -0.62
C SER A 266 -6.02 5.69 0.08
N ASP A 267 -6.28 5.21 1.29
CA ASP A 267 -5.31 4.49 2.11
C ASP A 267 -5.62 2.99 2.06
N LEU A 268 -4.59 2.16 1.98
CA LEU A 268 -4.71 0.71 2.03
C LEU A 268 -4.15 0.17 3.34
N TYR A 269 -4.85 -0.77 3.93
CA TYR A 269 -4.52 -1.41 5.20
C TYR A 269 -4.60 -2.93 5.08
N ALA A 270 -3.80 -3.64 5.87
CA ALA A 270 -4.05 -5.02 6.21
C ALA A 270 -4.67 -5.07 7.61
N LEU A 271 -5.73 -5.85 7.76
CA LEU A 271 -6.50 -5.99 9.00
C LEU A 271 -6.54 -7.46 9.41
N ALA A 272 -6.25 -7.72 10.68
CA ALA A 272 -6.34 -9.06 11.26
C ALA A 272 -6.98 -9.01 12.64
N PRO A 273 -7.61 -10.10 13.12
CA PRO A 273 -7.99 -10.24 14.51
C PRO A 273 -6.78 -10.04 15.42
N ARG A 274 -6.97 -9.38 16.57
CA ARG A 274 -5.87 -9.09 17.50
C ARG A 274 -5.14 -10.35 17.97
N SER A 275 -5.85 -11.45 18.14
CA SER A 275 -5.26 -12.75 18.51
C SER A 275 -4.27 -13.26 17.47
N LEU A 276 -4.56 -13.07 16.19
CA LEU A 276 -3.69 -13.48 15.10
C LEU A 276 -2.60 -12.42 14.82
N ALA A 277 -2.90 -11.15 14.98
CA ALA A 277 -1.98 -10.05 14.72
C ALA A 277 -0.72 -10.06 15.61
N THR A 278 -0.72 -10.83 16.72
CA THR A 278 0.46 -11.08 17.56
C THR A 278 1.43 -12.10 16.96
N LYS A 279 0.99 -12.84 15.93
CA LYS A 279 1.86 -13.82 15.25
C LYS A 279 2.89 -13.08 14.38
N PRO A 280 4.19 -13.46 14.45
CA PRO A 280 5.26 -12.75 13.74
C PRO A 280 5.03 -12.66 12.22
N TYR A 281 4.53 -13.73 11.63
CA TYR A 281 4.29 -13.82 10.20
C TYR A 281 3.26 -12.81 9.67
N VAL A 282 2.30 -12.36 10.50
CA VAL A 282 1.30 -11.36 10.07
C VAL A 282 1.94 -9.98 9.93
N ALA A 283 2.76 -9.58 10.89
CA ALA A 283 3.49 -8.33 10.83
C ALA A 283 4.51 -8.32 9.68
N GLU A 284 5.17 -9.46 9.45
CA GLU A 284 6.14 -9.59 8.36
C GLU A 284 5.47 -9.56 6.98
N LEU A 285 4.31 -10.20 6.80
CA LEU A 285 3.55 -10.07 5.57
C LEU A 285 3.24 -8.60 5.25
N ALA A 286 2.78 -7.83 6.24
CA ALA A 286 2.55 -6.41 6.05
C ALA A 286 3.83 -5.64 5.69
N ALA A 287 4.98 -6.00 6.26
CA ALA A 287 6.27 -5.42 5.94
C ALA A 287 6.72 -5.76 4.49
N ILE A 288 6.56 -7.01 4.06
CA ILE A 288 6.86 -7.46 2.69
C ILE A 288 5.97 -6.70 1.68
N ILE A 289 4.65 -6.59 1.95
CA ILE A 289 3.73 -5.80 1.11
C ILE A 289 4.26 -4.37 0.95
N ARG A 290 4.60 -3.70 2.05
CA ARG A 290 5.11 -2.32 2.02
C ARG A 290 6.38 -2.20 1.18
N ALA A 291 7.34 -3.09 1.38
CA ALA A 291 8.63 -3.08 0.67
C ALA A 291 8.46 -3.32 -0.83
N LYS A 292 7.69 -4.35 -1.21
CA LYS A 292 7.43 -4.68 -2.61
C LYS A 292 6.66 -3.58 -3.32
N CYS A 293 5.56 -3.11 -2.74
CA CYS A 293 4.76 -2.07 -3.34
C CYS A 293 5.54 -0.76 -3.51
N ALA A 294 6.38 -0.37 -2.53
CA ALA A 294 7.23 0.81 -2.65
C ALA A 294 8.23 0.74 -3.82
N SER A 295 8.66 -0.47 -4.21
CA SER A 295 9.61 -0.66 -5.31
C SER A 295 8.96 -0.88 -6.67
N GLN A 296 7.70 -1.34 -6.71
CA GLN A 296 7.03 -1.79 -7.94
C GLN A 296 5.89 -0.88 -8.39
N LEU A 297 5.24 -0.18 -7.45
CA LEU A 297 4.08 0.65 -7.77
C LEU A 297 4.46 2.12 -7.88
N ASP A 298 3.99 2.76 -8.96
CA ASP A 298 4.10 4.20 -9.13
C ASP A 298 3.04 4.93 -8.31
N ARG A 299 3.33 6.17 -7.91
CA ARG A 299 2.39 7.08 -7.24
C ARG A 299 1.71 6.47 -6.02
N ILE A 300 2.50 5.86 -5.16
CA ILE A 300 2.08 5.47 -3.83
C ILE A 300 2.93 6.17 -2.78
N GLU A 301 2.42 6.26 -1.55
CA GLU A 301 3.11 6.80 -0.39
C GLU A 301 2.96 5.81 0.76
N LEU A 302 4.06 5.37 1.37
CA LEU A 302 4.00 4.48 2.53
C LEU A 302 3.34 5.20 3.71
N LEU A 303 2.39 4.52 4.38
CA LEU A 303 1.70 5.02 5.56
C LEU A 303 2.48 4.79 6.85
#